data_92ebcd05834ea998ea6a35d3e7c1e887
#
_entry.id   92ebcd05834ea998ea6a35d3e7c1e887
#
_cell.length_a   1.000
_cell.length_b   1.000
_cell.length_c   1.000
_cell.angle_alpha   90.00
_cell.angle_beta   90.00
_cell.angle_gamma   90.00
#
_symmetry.space_group_name_H-M   'P 1'
#
loop_
_entity.id
_entity.type
_entity.pdbx_description
1 polymer ?
#
loop_
_entity_poly.entity_id
_entity_poly.type
_entity_poly.pdbx_seq_one_letter_code
_entity_poly.pdbx_strand_id
1 'polypeptide(L)'
;MRQLEGYLSITPIAIDDTRDLREQVDQLSPGDIALFGTDRLGVPLEYLYIALNPRDDYAEGRRNSINEVGFYDATSYCSGVPLTTQPWAIKPYLTPRAALKDIDTMRDINSLEHPQAIRTFEPRGIIRLENREVAVITDFIQGVRSCDSLIDEYRGETILPEEKARLIARTAFATMHYFHSLEKPYTMNDAQIKNFAFTISTEPWCIDTETFKQTNKDSAKITRFVRDVGSCAYSMSGQYNYDGQRMLSPELIIEYFINQYEESISDLYSYGTVDIVQASIEGLKQDIARGA
;
A
#
# COMPACT_ATOMS: atom_id res chain seq x y z
N MET A 1 1.68 -12.39 14.09
CA MET A 1 2.98 -11.82 14.48
C MET A 1 3.71 -12.60 15.56
N ARG A 2 3.08 -13.19 16.56
CA ARG A 2 3.78 -14.11 17.52
C ARG A 2 4.58 -15.24 16.85
N GLN A 3 4.31 -15.56 15.59
CA GLN A 3 5.02 -16.62 14.85
C GLN A 3 6.41 -16.19 14.34
N LEU A 4 6.69 -14.90 14.18
CA LEU A 4 7.99 -14.42 13.70
C LEU A 4 9.01 -14.17 14.84
N GLU A 5 8.58 -14.12 16.09
CA GLU A 5 9.44 -13.93 17.26
C GLU A 5 10.47 -15.08 17.48
N GLY A 6 10.34 -16.18 16.75
CA GLY A 6 11.28 -17.32 16.80
C GLY A 6 12.29 -17.39 15.66
N TYR A 7 12.16 -16.56 14.63
CA TYR A 7 13.04 -16.59 13.46
C TYR A 7 14.24 -15.67 13.65
N LEU A 8 15.18 -16.09 14.45
CA LEU A 8 16.38 -15.30 14.75
C LEU A 8 17.51 -15.48 13.73
N SER A 9 17.52 -16.55 12.95
CA SER A 9 18.51 -16.74 11.89
C SER A 9 18.00 -17.68 10.81
N ILE A 10 18.00 -17.23 9.57
CA ILE A 10 17.46 -17.96 8.44
C ILE A 10 18.44 -17.86 7.29
N THR A 11 18.79 -19.00 6.69
CA THR A 11 19.60 -19.03 5.47
C THR A 11 18.73 -18.63 4.28
N PRO A 12 19.04 -17.55 3.58
CA PRO A 12 18.24 -17.12 2.45
C PRO A 12 18.45 -17.99 1.22
N ILE A 13 17.39 -18.18 0.45
CA ILE A 13 17.40 -18.84 -0.85
C ILE A 13 17.30 -17.75 -1.92
N ALA A 14 18.18 -17.77 -2.92
CA ALA A 14 18.12 -16.84 -4.04
C ALA A 14 16.97 -17.21 -4.98
N ILE A 15 16.21 -16.20 -5.43
CA ILE A 15 15.23 -16.36 -6.50
C ILE A 15 15.59 -15.37 -7.62
N ASP A 16 16.09 -15.90 -8.72
CA ASP A 16 16.55 -15.10 -9.85
C ASP A 16 15.42 -14.80 -10.86
N ASP A 17 14.44 -15.70 -11.00
CA ASP A 17 13.31 -15.53 -11.93
C ASP A 17 11.96 -15.62 -11.23
N THR A 18 11.15 -14.57 -11.41
CA THR A 18 9.82 -14.47 -10.82
C THR A 18 8.77 -15.36 -11.47
N ARG A 19 9.03 -15.87 -12.68
CA ARG A 19 8.10 -16.78 -13.37
C ARG A 19 7.97 -18.11 -12.66
N ASP A 20 9.04 -18.58 -12.02
CA ASP A 20 9.08 -19.82 -11.24
C ASP A 20 8.81 -19.61 -9.75
N LEU A 21 8.52 -18.35 -9.34
CA LEU A 21 8.36 -17.99 -7.93
C LEU A 21 7.29 -18.84 -7.23
N ARG A 22 6.22 -19.19 -7.93
CA ARG A 22 5.13 -20.00 -7.36
C ARG A 22 5.59 -21.39 -6.99
N GLU A 23 6.29 -22.07 -7.91
CA GLU A 23 6.80 -23.42 -7.65
C GLU A 23 7.85 -23.40 -6.54
N GLN A 24 8.69 -22.39 -6.53
CA GLN A 24 9.72 -22.22 -5.51
C GLN A 24 9.12 -21.93 -4.12
N VAL A 25 8.10 -21.07 -4.03
CA VAL A 25 7.41 -20.79 -2.75
C VAL A 25 6.70 -22.04 -2.20
N ASP A 26 6.15 -22.88 -3.07
CA ASP A 26 5.53 -24.14 -2.65
C ASP A 26 6.54 -25.17 -2.12
N GLN A 27 7.82 -25.05 -2.51
CA GLN A 27 8.93 -25.89 -2.04
C GLN A 27 9.59 -25.40 -0.76
N LEU A 28 9.35 -24.14 -0.34
CA LEU A 28 9.92 -23.60 0.88
C LEU A 28 9.41 -24.36 2.12
N SER A 29 10.31 -24.68 3.03
CA SER A 29 9.97 -25.19 4.36
C SER A 29 9.58 -24.04 5.31
N PRO A 30 8.79 -24.31 6.36
CA PRO A 30 8.53 -23.32 7.40
C PRO A 30 9.85 -22.75 7.95
N GLY A 31 9.97 -21.42 7.94
CA GLY A 31 11.18 -20.72 8.35
C GLY A 31 12.11 -20.33 7.22
N ASP A 32 11.96 -20.89 6.02
CA ASP A 32 12.77 -20.47 4.87
C ASP A 32 12.44 -19.05 4.42
N ILE A 33 13.49 -18.29 4.09
CA ILE A 33 13.40 -16.99 3.44
C ILE A 33 13.90 -17.14 1.99
N ALA A 34 13.07 -16.70 1.05
CA ALA A 34 13.47 -16.54 -0.34
C ALA A 34 13.67 -15.05 -0.63
N LEU A 35 14.88 -14.63 -0.98
CA LEU A 35 15.22 -13.24 -1.32
C LEU A 35 15.30 -13.03 -2.82
N PHE A 36 14.84 -11.85 -3.28
CA PHE A 36 14.94 -11.42 -4.66
C PHE A 36 16.23 -10.63 -4.91
N GLY A 37 16.88 -10.88 -6.06
CA GLY A 37 18.04 -10.11 -6.50
C GLY A 37 19.25 -10.22 -5.56
N THR A 38 19.52 -11.42 -5.06
CA THR A 38 20.62 -11.69 -4.12
C THR A 38 22.01 -11.55 -4.71
N ASP A 39 22.13 -11.53 -6.02
CA ASP A 39 23.36 -11.19 -6.77
C ASP A 39 23.94 -9.83 -6.34
N ARG A 40 23.11 -8.91 -5.86
CA ARG A 40 23.54 -7.59 -5.37
C ARG A 40 24.28 -7.64 -4.03
N LEU A 41 24.19 -8.72 -3.29
CA LEU A 41 24.84 -8.83 -1.97
C LEU A 41 26.32 -9.14 -2.09
N GLY A 42 26.81 -9.65 -3.23
CA GLY A 42 28.22 -9.93 -3.46
C GLY A 42 28.85 -11.01 -2.59
N VAL A 43 28.03 -11.76 -1.85
CA VAL A 43 28.46 -12.85 -0.94
C VAL A 43 27.75 -14.16 -1.28
N PRO A 44 28.42 -15.31 -1.16
CA PRO A 44 27.79 -16.61 -1.33
C PRO A 44 26.67 -16.80 -0.30
N LEU A 45 25.48 -17.19 -0.76
CA LEU A 45 24.30 -17.36 0.10
C LEU A 45 24.48 -18.40 1.20
N GLU A 46 25.28 -19.44 0.95
CA GLU A 46 25.59 -20.51 1.89
C GLU A 46 26.23 -20.01 3.19
N TYR A 47 26.85 -18.83 3.19
CA TYR A 47 27.46 -18.20 4.36
C TYR A 47 26.65 -17.05 4.93
N LEU A 48 25.50 -16.74 4.29
CA LEU A 48 24.63 -15.63 4.67
C LEU A 48 23.55 -16.13 5.62
N TYR A 49 23.31 -15.41 6.70
CA TYR A 49 22.10 -15.53 7.50
C TYR A 49 21.57 -14.15 7.88
N ILE A 50 20.29 -14.09 8.19
CA ILE A 50 19.59 -12.86 8.51
C ILE A 50 18.97 -12.99 9.89
N ALA A 51 19.29 -12.04 10.76
CA ALA A 51 18.66 -11.89 12.06
C ALA A 51 17.58 -10.79 11.97
N LEU A 52 16.36 -11.13 12.40
CA LEU A 52 15.22 -10.21 12.46
C LEU A 52 15.03 -9.73 13.90
N ASN A 53 15.27 -8.46 14.15
CA ASN A 53 15.05 -7.82 15.44
C ASN A 53 13.77 -6.97 15.36
N PRO A 54 12.72 -7.31 16.14
CA PRO A 54 11.49 -6.51 16.14
C PRO A 54 11.77 -5.05 16.52
N ARG A 55 11.04 -4.14 15.88
CA ARG A 55 11.06 -2.72 16.19
C ARG A 55 9.78 -2.34 16.91
N ASP A 56 9.91 -1.95 18.17
CA ASP A 56 8.77 -1.56 19.01
C ASP A 56 8.27 -0.13 18.72
N ASP A 57 9.14 0.71 18.15
CA ASP A 57 8.87 2.13 17.88
C ASP A 57 7.81 2.38 16.79
N TYR A 58 7.40 1.34 16.05
CA TYR A 58 6.35 1.40 15.02
C TYR A 58 5.08 0.61 15.37
N ALA A 59 5.03 0.01 16.56
CA ALA A 59 3.92 -0.86 16.99
C ALA A 59 2.65 -0.13 17.40
N GLU A 60 2.66 1.21 17.51
CA GLU A 60 1.55 1.98 18.11
C GLU A 60 0.36 2.26 17.16
N GLY A 61 0.37 1.81 15.91
CA GLY A 61 -0.61 2.31 14.95
C GLY A 61 -1.82 1.44 14.62
N ARG A 62 -1.83 0.09 14.74
CA ARG A 62 -2.95 -0.69 14.18
C ARG A 62 -3.22 -2.04 14.84
N ARG A 63 -4.12 -2.04 15.84
CA ARG A 63 -4.56 -3.26 16.54
C ARG A 63 -5.73 -4.02 15.88
N ASN A 64 -6.19 -3.66 14.68
CA ASN A 64 -7.46 -4.19 14.14
C ASN A 64 -7.40 -4.88 12.77
N SER A 65 -6.23 -5.22 12.24
CA SER A 65 -6.17 -6.03 11.02
C SER A 65 -5.76 -7.48 11.34
N ILE A 66 -6.43 -8.43 10.71
CA ILE A 66 -6.11 -9.87 10.78
C ILE A 66 -4.67 -10.12 10.28
N ASN A 67 -4.11 -9.21 9.48
CA ASN A 67 -2.77 -9.24 8.92
C ASN A 67 -1.95 -8.05 9.44
N GLU A 68 -1.47 -8.14 10.68
CA GLU A 68 -0.60 -7.10 11.22
C GLU A 68 0.76 -7.11 10.49
N VAL A 69 1.13 -5.99 9.88
CA VAL A 69 2.47 -5.76 9.35
C VAL A 69 3.44 -5.62 10.52
N GLY A 70 4.51 -6.41 10.52
CA GLY A 70 5.59 -6.30 11.49
C GLY A 70 6.75 -5.51 10.93
N PHE A 71 7.40 -4.72 11.78
CA PHE A 71 8.60 -3.97 11.42
C PHE A 71 9.81 -4.57 12.12
N TYR A 72 10.91 -4.76 11.38
CA TYR A 72 12.11 -5.44 11.85
C TYR A 72 13.36 -4.73 11.36
N ASP A 73 14.39 -4.69 12.20
CA ASP A 73 15.74 -4.45 11.73
C ASP A 73 16.33 -5.81 11.30
N ALA A 74 16.47 -5.98 9.99
CA ALA A 74 17.06 -7.16 9.39
C ALA A 74 18.57 -6.96 9.27
N THR A 75 19.34 -7.68 10.08
CA THR A 75 20.79 -7.64 10.02
C THR A 75 21.29 -8.87 9.27
N SER A 76 21.97 -8.62 8.15
CA SER A 76 22.65 -9.67 7.36
C SER A 76 24.02 -9.94 7.93
N TYR A 77 24.39 -11.21 8.05
CA TYR A 77 25.69 -11.68 8.51
C TYR A 77 26.30 -12.62 7.48
N CYS A 78 27.61 -12.53 7.29
CA CYS A 78 28.38 -13.53 6.54
C CYS A 78 29.44 -14.14 7.46
N SER A 79 29.43 -15.46 7.63
CA SER A 79 30.37 -16.17 8.51
C SER A 79 30.48 -15.57 9.92
N GLY A 80 29.35 -15.10 10.47
CA GLY A 80 29.29 -14.49 11.81
C GLY A 80 29.65 -13.00 11.86
N VAL A 81 30.03 -12.38 10.74
CA VAL A 81 30.35 -10.95 10.67
C VAL A 81 29.14 -10.18 10.15
N PRO A 82 28.68 -9.14 10.87
CA PRO A 82 27.58 -8.30 10.38
C PRO A 82 28.00 -7.52 9.14
N LEU A 83 27.15 -7.53 8.09
CA LEU A 83 27.38 -6.84 6.84
C LEU A 83 26.58 -5.54 6.80
N THR A 84 25.26 -5.67 6.88
CA THR A 84 24.32 -4.55 6.79
C THR A 84 23.14 -4.78 7.71
N THR A 85 22.57 -3.68 8.20
CA THR A 85 21.25 -3.67 8.85
C THR A 85 20.30 -2.82 8.02
N GLN A 86 19.15 -3.38 7.68
CA GLN A 86 18.13 -2.69 6.89
C GLN A 86 16.77 -2.83 7.58
N PRO A 87 15.96 -1.77 7.61
CA PRO A 87 14.62 -1.86 8.13
C PRO A 87 13.70 -2.53 7.11
N TRP A 88 13.00 -3.59 7.55
CA TRP A 88 12.03 -4.32 6.74
C TRP A 88 10.63 -4.20 7.31
N ALA A 89 9.64 -4.14 6.41
CA ALA A 89 8.25 -4.39 6.74
C ALA A 89 7.88 -5.80 6.26
N ILE A 90 7.22 -6.58 7.13
CA ILE A 90 6.86 -7.97 6.85
C ILE A 90 5.34 -8.10 6.98
N LYS A 91 4.68 -8.39 5.86
CA LYS A 91 3.22 -8.52 5.78
C LYS A 91 2.82 -9.98 5.59
N PRO A 92 2.11 -10.60 6.55
CA PRO A 92 1.65 -11.98 6.42
C PRO A 92 0.44 -12.09 5.48
N TYR A 93 0.34 -13.24 4.80
CA TYR A 93 -0.77 -13.63 3.92
C TYR A 93 -1.21 -15.05 4.24
N LEU A 94 -2.53 -15.27 4.21
CA LEU A 94 -3.12 -16.59 4.45
C LEU A 94 -2.80 -17.59 3.33
N THR A 95 -2.46 -17.11 2.14
CA THR A 95 -2.16 -17.98 0.99
C THR A 95 -0.99 -17.46 0.17
N PRO A 96 -0.12 -18.36 -0.36
CA PRO A 96 0.93 -17.98 -1.30
C PRO A 96 0.43 -17.21 -2.51
N ARG A 97 -0.77 -17.55 -3.00
CA ARG A 97 -1.37 -16.89 -4.17
C ARG A 97 -1.64 -15.40 -3.94
N ALA A 98 -2.10 -15.03 -2.75
CA ALA A 98 -2.35 -13.62 -2.41
C ALA A 98 -1.03 -12.85 -2.31
N ALA A 99 -0.03 -13.42 -1.66
CA ALA A 99 1.31 -12.85 -1.55
C ALA A 99 1.96 -12.62 -2.92
N LEU A 100 1.93 -13.64 -3.80
CA LEU A 100 2.50 -13.55 -5.14
C LEU A 100 1.81 -12.49 -5.99
N LYS A 101 0.48 -12.41 -5.92
CA LYS A 101 -0.28 -11.38 -6.62
C LYS A 101 0.14 -9.97 -6.16
N ASP A 102 0.34 -9.77 -4.87
CA ASP A 102 0.75 -8.47 -4.32
C ASP A 102 2.18 -8.11 -4.76
N ILE A 103 3.10 -9.07 -4.75
CA ILE A 103 4.47 -8.91 -5.27
C ILE A 103 4.46 -8.49 -6.75
N ASP A 104 3.71 -9.20 -7.58
CA ASP A 104 3.61 -8.89 -9.00
C ASP A 104 3.05 -7.47 -9.20
N THR A 105 2.01 -7.10 -8.45
CA THR A 105 1.41 -5.76 -8.52
C THR A 105 2.39 -4.69 -8.07
N MET A 106 3.13 -4.89 -6.97
CA MET A 106 4.15 -3.94 -6.50
C MET A 106 5.25 -3.73 -7.54
N ARG A 107 5.73 -4.80 -8.14
CA ARG A 107 6.76 -4.75 -9.20
C ARG A 107 6.25 -4.05 -10.44
N ASP A 108 5.05 -4.38 -10.90
CA ASP A 108 4.42 -3.72 -12.04
C ASP A 108 4.33 -2.22 -11.82
N ILE A 109 3.84 -1.78 -10.65
CA ILE A 109 3.73 -0.36 -10.30
C ILE A 109 5.11 0.31 -10.28
N ASN A 110 6.10 -0.30 -9.63
CA ASN A 110 7.45 0.28 -9.53
C ASN A 110 8.22 0.28 -10.85
N SER A 111 7.85 -0.57 -11.81
CA SER A 111 8.43 -0.61 -13.16
C SER A 111 7.87 0.45 -14.10
N LEU A 112 6.79 1.14 -13.75
CA LEU A 112 6.17 2.14 -14.60
C LEU A 112 7.08 3.36 -14.74
N GLU A 113 7.54 3.63 -15.96
CA GLU A 113 8.31 4.81 -16.31
C GLU A 113 7.37 5.99 -16.57
N HIS A 114 7.09 6.77 -15.54
CA HIS A 114 6.27 7.98 -15.65
C HIS A 114 6.86 9.11 -14.79
N PRO A 115 6.90 10.37 -15.27
CA PRO A 115 7.49 11.49 -14.51
C PRO A 115 6.85 11.75 -13.15
N GLN A 116 5.58 11.35 -12.98
CA GLN A 116 4.81 11.47 -11.75
C GLN A 116 4.48 10.08 -11.17
N ALA A 117 5.38 9.10 -11.36
CA ALA A 117 5.14 7.74 -10.92
C ALA A 117 4.86 7.67 -9.42
N ILE A 118 3.68 7.22 -9.07
CA ILE A 118 3.35 6.83 -7.70
C ILE A 118 4.08 5.53 -7.41
N ARG A 119 4.84 5.53 -6.33
CA ARG A 119 5.61 4.36 -5.89
C ARG A 119 4.87 3.55 -4.85
N THR A 120 5.24 2.30 -4.74
CA THR A 120 4.89 1.43 -3.62
C THR A 120 6.17 0.79 -3.05
N PHE A 121 6.06 0.03 -1.99
CA PHE A 121 7.20 -0.65 -1.40
C PHE A 121 7.81 -1.66 -2.36
N GLU A 122 9.13 -1.75 -2.38
CA GLU A 122 9.85 -2.74 -3.18
C GLU A 122 9.81 -4.09 -2.48
N PRO A 123 9.26 -5.14 -3.11
CA PRO A 123 9.31 -6.49 -2.54
C PRO A 123 10.74 -7.03 -2.55
N ARG A 124 11.20 -7.52 -1.40
CA ARG A 124 12.55 -8.07 -1.19
C ARG A 124 12.58 -9.58 -1.09
N GLY A 125 11.46 -10.17 -0.72
CA GLY A 125 11.42 -11.63 -0.59
C GLY A 125 10.13 -12.14 0.01
N ILE A 126 10.13 -13.44 0.30
CA ILE A 126 9.03 -14.17 0.95
C ILE A 126 9.60 -15.02 2.08
N ILE A 127 8.88 -15.06 3.19
CA ILE A 127 9.11 -16.00 4.30
C ILE A 127 8.01 -17.04 4.25
N ARG A 128 8.36 -18.35 4.34
CA ARG A 128 7.39 -19.40 4.59
C ARG A 128 7.10 -19.46 6.09
N LEU A 129 5.84 -19.31 6.43
CA LEU A 129 5.36 -19.46 7.80
C LEU A 129 4.81 -20.86 8.04
N GLU A 130 4.47 -21.17 9.29
CA GLU A 130 3.72 -22.38 9.62
C GLU A 130 2.34 -22.38 8.94
N ASN A 131 1.65 -23.53 8.92
CA ASN A 131 0.29 -23.68 8.40
C ASN A 131 0.08 -23.26 6.93
N ARG A 132 1.13 -23.33 6.09
CA ARG A 132 1.11 -22.91 4.68
C ARG A 132 0.93 -21.42 4.45
N GLU A 133 0.98 -20.60 5.47
CA GLU A 133 1.01 -19.16 5.37
C GLU A 133 2.36 -18.68 4.84
N VAL A 134 2.41 -17.50 4.28
CA VAL A 134 3.63 -16.82 3.83
C VAL A 134 3.60 -15.36 4.26
N ALA A 135 4.77 -14.75 4.37
CA ALA A 135 4.87 -13.30 4.56
C ALA A 135 5.73 -12.67 3.47
N VAL A 136 5.32 -11.53 2.95
CA VAL A 136 6.10 -10.73 2.00
C VAL A 136 6.98 -9.78 2.76
N ILE A 137 8.25 -9.76 2.39
CA ILE A 137 9.24 -8.81 2.89
C ILE A 137 9.29 -7.63 1.92
N THR A 138 9.17 -6.42 2.44
CA THR A 138 9.41 -5.18 1.68
C THR A 138 10.41 -4.30 2.41
N ASP A 139 11.02 -3.36 1.68
CA ASP A 139 11.79 -2.30 2.32
C ASP A 139 10.84 -1.45 3.17
N PHE A 140 11.28 -1.13 4.39
CA PHE A 140 10.64 -0.06 5.14
C PHE A 140 11.32 1.27 4.81
N ILE A 141 10.58 2.18 4.21
CA ILE A 141 11.10 3.49 3.83
C ILE A 141 10.78 4.49 4.92
N GLN A 142 11.82 4.90 5.62
CA GLN A 142 11.69 5.93 6.65
C GLN A 142 11.16 7.23 6.04
N GLY A 143 10.14 7.82 6.69
CA GLY A 143 9.54 9.07 6.24
C GLY A 143 8.36 8.92 5.28
N VAL A 144 7.96 7.68 4.91
CA VAL A 144 6.66 7.41 4.30
C VAL A 144 5.63 7.29 5.42
N ARG A 145 4.57 8.07 5.29
CA ARG A 145 3.52 8.18 6.30
C ARG A 145 2.15 7.98 5.69
N SER A 146 1.32 7.11 6.24
CA SER A 146 -0.05 6.94 5.77
C SER A 146 -0.94 8.13 6.12
N CYS A 147 -1.93 8.41 5.27
CA CYS A 147 -2.93 9.44 5.56
C CYS A 147 -3.69 9.17 6.86
N ASP A 148 -3.97 7.91 7.15
CA ASP A 148 -4.65 7.48 8.37
C ASP A 148 -3.80 7.76 9.63
N SER A 149 -2.49 7.47 9.61
CA SER A 149 -1.61 7.79 10.74
C SER A 149 -1.45 9.29 10.98
N LEU A 150 -1.56 10.12 9.92
CA LEU A 150 -1.62 11.57 10.09
C LEU A 150 -2.90 11.99 10.81
N ILE A 151 -4.04 11.39 10.50
CA ILE A 151 -5.31 11.67 11.20
C ILE A 151 -5.22 11.23 12.66
N ASP A 152 -4.65 10.05 12.91
CA ASP A 152 -4.55 9.49 14.26
C ASP A 152 -3.79 10.41 15.24
N GLU A 153 -2.78 11.15 14.79
CA GLU A 153 -2.07 12.14 15.62
C GLU A 153 -2.97 13.28 16.13
N TYR A 154 -4.04 13.58 15.38
CA TYR A 154 -4.95 14.67 15.70
C TYR A 154 -6.29 14.19 16.28
N ARG A 155 -6.48 12.89 16.55
CA ARG A 155 -7.77 12.38 17.07
C ARG A 155 -8.15 12.95 18.45
N GLY A 156 -7.18 13.41 19.23
CA GLY A 156 -7.40 14.11 20.48
C GLY A 156 -7.79 15.59 20.30
N GLU A 157 -7.77 16.10 19.08
CA GLU A 157 -8.11 17.49 18.76
C GLU A 157 -9.52 17.61 18.20
N THR A 158 -10.06 18.82 18.18
CA THR A 158 -11.44 19.06 17.74
C THR A 158 -11.60 18.83 16.23
N ILE A 159 -10.59 19.20 15.45
CA ILE A 159 -10.57 19.09 13.99
C ILE A 159 -9.15 18.95 13.46
N LEU A 160 -8.99 18.25 12.34
CA LEU A 160 -7.71 18.19 11.64
C LEU A 160 -7.36 19.59 11.07
N PRO A 161 -6.12 20.10 11.24
CA PRO A 161 -5.71 21.34 10.61
C PRO A 161 -5.94 21.32 9.10
N GLU A 162 -6.46 22.41 8.56
CA GLU A 162 -6.88 22.50 7.15
C GLU A 162 -5.77 22.09 6.17
N GLU A 163 -4.54 22.50 6.43
CA GLU A 163 -3.37 22.13 5.61
C GLU A 163 -3.14 20.60 5.57
N LYS A 164 -3.40 19.89 6.68
CA LYS A 164 -3.29 18.43 6.77
C LYS A 164 -4.44 17.75 6.06
N ALA A 165 -5.66 18.26 6.20
CA ALA A 165 -6.83 17.78 5.48
C ALA A 165 -6.65 17.95 3.96
N ARG A 166 -6.13 19.09 3.51
CA ARG A 166 -5.77 19.34 2.11
C ARG A 166 -4.70 18.36 1.60
N LEU A 167 -3.66 18.10 2.40
CA LEU A 167 -2.61 17.14 2.03
C LEU A 167 -3.18 15.75 1.81
N ILE A 168 -4.05 15.27 2.72
CA ILE A 168 -4.72 13.97 2.59
C ILE A 168 -5.56 13.91 1.31
N ALA A 169 -6.43 14.90 1.09
CA ALA A 169 -7.30 14.93 -0.08
C ALA A 169 -6.52 14.97 -1.40
N ARG A 170 -5.47 15.78 -1.47
CA ARG A 170 -4.59 15.87 -2.65
C ARG A 170 -3.79 14.60 -2.88
N THR A 171 -3.29 13.95 -1.82
CA THR A 171 -2.61 12.67 -1.92
C THR A 171 -3.54 11.60 -2.49
N ALA A 172 -4.76 11.54 -1.99
CA ALA A 172 -5.78 10.61 -2.47
C ALA A 172 -6.12 10.88 -3.95
N PHE A 173 -6.34 12.16 -4.31
CA PHE A 173 -6.58 12.56 -5.70
C PHE A 173 -5.42 12.16 -6.62
N ALA A 174 -4.19 12.56 -6.28
CA ALA A 174 -3.02 12.28 -7.11
C ALA A 174 -2.83 10.78 -7.33
N THR A 175 -3.01 9.97 -6.27
CA THR A 175 -2.88 8.53 -6.37
C THR A 175 -3.97 7.91 -7.25
N MET A 176 -5.23 8.30 -7.08
CA MET A 176 -6.31 7.81 -7.92
C MET A 176 -6.17 8.24 -9.36
N HIS A 177 -5.92 9.52 -9.59
CA HIS A 177 -5.74 10.07 -10.93
C HIS A 177 -4.62 9.32 -11.66
N TYR A 178 -3.47 9.11 -11.01
CA TYR A 178 -2.35 8.38 -11.59
C TYR A 178 -2.76 6.98 -12.05
N PHE A 179 -3.30 6.15 -11.15
CA PHE A 179 -3.66 4.77 -11.48
C PHE A 179 -4.80 4.66 -12.50
N HIS A 180 -5.72 5.62 -12.51
CA HIS A 180 -6.81 5.65 -13.49
C HIS A 180 -6.37 6.22 -14.86
N SER A 181 -5.31 7.02 -14.91
CA SER A 181 -4.80 7.61 -16.17
C SER A 181 -3.94 6.67 -17.00
N LEU A 182 -3.34 5.65 -16.41
CA LEU A 182 -2.46 4.71 -17.08
C LEU A 182 -3.12 4.10 -18.33
N GLU A 183 -2.32 3.73 -19.33
CA GLU A 183 -2.78 3.01 -20.51
C GLU A 183 -3.49 1.70 -20.11
N LYS A 184 -2.92 0.96 -19.18
CA LYS A 184 -3.56 -0.17 -18.50
C LYS A 184 -3.89 0.22 -17.06
N PRO A 185 -5.04 0.85 -16.83
CA PRO A 185 -5.37 1.41 -15.54
C PRO A 185 -5.62 0.35 -14.48
N TYR A 186 -5.37 0.74 -13.23
CA TYR A 186 -5.71 -0.08 -12.07
C TYR A 186 -6.97 0.43 -11.40
N THR A 187 -7.84 -0.48 -10.97
CA THR A 187 -8.83 -0.24 -9.93
C THR A 187 -8.28 -0.73 -8.60
N MET A 188 -8.52 0.04 -7.55
CA MET A 188 -7.92 -0.24 -6.23
C MET A 188 -8.75 -1.25 -5.44
N ASN A 189 -10.07 -1.29 -5.65
CA ASN A 189 -11.09 -2.11 -4.97
C ASN A 189 -11.19 -1.88 -3.43
N ASP A 190 -10.14 -1.45 -2.78
CA ASP A 190 -10.11 -1.00 -1.38
C ASP A 190 -9.43 0.38 -1.30
N ALA A 191 -10.05 1.37 -1.94
CA ALA A 191 -9.54 2.73 -2.00
C ALA A 191 -9.84 3.51 -0.70
N GLN A 192 -9.32 3.02 0.43
CA GLN A 192 -9.43 3.68 1.72
C GLN A 192 -8.20 4.56 1.98
N ILE A 193 -8.36 5.64 2.73
CA ILE A 193 -7.27 6.59 3.02
C ILE A 193 -6.09 5.95 3.75
N LYS A 194 -6.28 4.85 4.48
CA LYS A 194 -5.21 4.07 5.12
C LYS A 194 -4.21 3.50 4.11
N ASN A 195 -4.63 3.33 2.83
CA ASN A 195 -3.83 2.75 1.75
C ASN A 195 -3.08 3.82 0.94
N PHE A 196 -3.32 5.10 1.23
CA PHE A 196 -2.59 6.23 0.67
C PHE A 196 -1.56 6.75 1.66
N ALA A 197 -0.41 7.13 1.15
CA ALA A 197 0.69 7.64 1.94
C ALA A 197 1.40 8.79 1.20
N PHE A 198 2.27 9.47 1.90
CA PHE A 198 3.12 10.51 1.36
C PHE A 198 4.48 10.48 2.05
N THR A 199 5.49 10.98 1.35
CA THR A 199 6.84 11.16 1.88
C THR A 199 6.92 12.46 2.71
N ILE A 200 8.06 12.70 3.36
CA ILE A 200 8.36 13.97 4.02
C ILE A 200 8.26 15.15 3.03
N SER A 201 8.61 14.94 1.76
CA SER A 201 8.46 15.93 0.68
C SER A 201 7.03 16.02 0.12
N THR A 202 6.06 15.36 0.76
CA THR A 202 4.64 15.32 0.35
C THR A 202 4.37 14.63 -0.99
N GLU A 203 5.31 13.82 -1.48
CA GLU A 203 5.11 13.00 -2.68
C GLU A 203 4.15 11.84 -2.36
N PRO A 204 3.14 11.58 -3.20
CA PRO A 204 2.18 10.53 -2.95
C PRO A 204 2.79 9.13 -3.11
N TRP A 205 2.36 8.21 -2.22
CA TRP A 205 2.73 6.80 -2.19
C TRP A 205 1.50 5.92 -2.02
N CYS A 206 1.59 4.68 -2.48
CA CYS A 206 0.60 3.65 -2.25
C CYS A 206 1.21 2.54 -1.36
N ILE A 207 0.56 2.20 -0.26
CA ILE A 207 1.11 1.24 0.71
C ILE A 207 0.42 -0.12 0.73
N ASP A 208 -0.74 -0.26 0.10
CA ASP A 208 -1.44 -1.55 0.01
C ASP A 208 -1.94 -1.78 -1.42
N THR A 209 -1.28 -2.71 -2.10
CA THR A 209 -1.54 -3.05 -3.50
C THR A 209 -2.25 -4.39 -3.68
N GLU A 210 -2.53 -5.11 -2.58
CA GLU A 210 -3.13 -6.45 -2.59
C GLU A 210 -4.45 -6.51 -3.36
N THR A 211 -5.27 -5.46 -3.23
CA THR A 211 -6.58 -5.39 -3.86
C THR A 211 -6.56 -4.82 -5.28
N PHE A 212 -5.43 -4.32 -5.74
CA PHE A 212 -5.30 -3.70 -7.05
C PHE A 212 -5.57 -4.70 -8.16
N LYS A 213 -6.24 -4.19 -9.19
CA LYS A 213 -6.56 -4.99 -10.36
C LYS A 213 -6.44 -4.16 -11.63
N GLN A 214 -5.55 -4.57 -12.51
CA GLN A 214 -5.50 -4.04 -13.86
C GLN A 214 -6.81 -4.28 -14.60
N THR A 215 -7.30 -3.30 -15.30
CA THR A 215 -8.56 -3.35 -16.04
C THR A 215 -8.45 -2.51 -17.32
N ASN A 216 -9.50 -2.48 -18.12
CA ASN A 216 -9.65 -1.55 -19.24
C ASN A 216 -10.74 -0.53 -18.91
N LYS A 217 -10.81 0.55 -19.71
CA LYS A 217 -11.80 1.64 -19.57
C LYS A 217 -13.10 1.37 -20.31
N ASP A 218 -13.46 0.10 -20.53
CA ASP A 218 -14.74 -0.27 -21.15
C ASP A 218 -15.91 0.22 -20.30
N SER A 219 -17.00 0.61 -20.95
CA SER A 219 -18.19 1.16 -20.28
C SER A 219 -18.74 0.25 -19.17
N ALA A 220 -18.66 -1.09 -19.35
CA ALA A 220 -19.09 -2.06 -18.34
C ALA A 220 -18.21 -2.07 -17.07
N LYS A 221 -17.01 -1.48 -17.11
CA LYS A 221 -16.05 -1.48 -15.99
C LYS A 221 -15.85 -0.09 -15.38
N ILE A 222 -16.41 0.94 -16.01
CA ILE A 222 -16.30 2.32 -15.55
C ILE A 222 -16.81 2.50 -14.11
N THR A 223 -17.83 1.75 -13.72
CA THR A 223 -18.40 1.76 -12.38
C THR A 223 -17.40 1.37 -11.28
N ARG A 224 -16.33 0.65 -11.63
CA ARG A 224 -15.28 0.29 -10.66
C ARG A 224 -14.43 1.50 -10.30
N PHE A 225 -14.10 2.34 -11.27
CA PHE A 225 -13.36 3.59 -11.03
C PHE A 225 -14.18 4.55 -10.18
N VAL A 226 -15.46 4.72 -10.50
CA VAL A 226 -16.38 5.54 -9.70
C VAL A 226 -16.49 4.99 -8.27
N ARG A 227 -16.54 3.67 -8.11
CA ARG A 227 -16.55 3.04 -6.80
C ARG A 227 -15.29 3.33 -6.01
N ASP A 228 -14.11 3.31 -6.63
CA ASP A 228 -12.86 3.64 -5.94
C ASP A 228 -12.89 5.09 -5.43
N VAL A 229 -13.34 6.04 -6.25
CA VAL A 229 -13.52 7.44 -5.83
C VAL A 229 -14.51 7.55 -4.67
N GLY A 230 -15.66 6.87 -4.78
CA GLY A 230 -16.67 6.84 -3.71
C GLY A 230 -16.13 6.24 -2.42
N SER A 231 -15.46 5.09 -2.49
CA SER A 231 -14.85 4.43 -1.33
C SER A 231 -13.85 5.34 -0.63
N CYS A 232 -13.03 6.07 -1.39
CA CYS A 232 -12.08 7.01 -0.83
C CYS A 232 -12.77 8.20 -0.15
N ALA A 233 -13.75 8.82 -0.82
CA ALA A 233 -14.50 9.94 -0.25
C ALA A 233 -15.23 9.55 1.05
N TYR A 234 -15.89 8.39 1.06
CA TYR A 234 -16.54 7.88 2.28
C TYR A 234 -15.51 7.52 3.37
N SER A 235 -14.36 6.97 3.02
CA SER A 235 -13.29 6.70 3.97
C SER A 235 -12.74 7.97 4.62
N MET A 236 -12.66 9.08 3.89
CA MET A 236 -12.30 10.40 4.44
C MET A 236 -13.42 10.95 5.33
N SER A 237 -14.68 10.90 4.85
CA SER A 237 -15.85 11.40 5.59
C SER A 237 -16.10 10.64 6.89
N GLY A 238 -15.74 9.37 6.95
CA GLY A 238 -15.88 8.49 8.11
C GLY A 238 -14.80 8.64 9.19
N GLN A 239 -13.92 9.64 9.10
CA GLN A 239 -12.90 9.89 10.13
C GLN A 239 -13.44 10.80 11.23
N TYR A 240 -13.44 10.30 12.46
CA TYR A 240 -13.94 11.00 13.64
C TYR A 240 -12.84 11.11 14.71
N ASN A 241 -12.85 12.21 15.47
CA ASN A 241 -12.06 12.37 16.68
C ASN A 241 -12.67 11.55 17.85
N TYR A 242 -12.05 11.61 19.01
CA TYR A 242 -12.53 10.88 20.20
C TYR A 242 -13.88 11.40 20.73
N ASP A 243 -14.27 12.63 20.40
CA ASP A 243 -15.55 13.24 20.77
C ASP A 243 -16.66 12.98 19.74
N GLY A 244 -16.38 12.20 18.69
CA GLY A 244 -17.33 11.87 17.63
C GLY A 244 -17.55 12.98 16.61
N GLN A 245 -16.66 13.96 16.53
CA GLN A 245 -16.70 15.01 15.51
C GLN A 245 -15.89 14.59 14.29
N ARG A 246 -16.32 14.98 13.08
CA ARG A 246 -15.61 14.68 11.85
C ARG A 246 -14.27 15.40 11.79
N MET A 247 -13.22 14.65 11.44
CA MET A 247 -11.87 15.15 11.30
C MET A 247 -11.66 15.92 9.98
N LEU A 248 -12.35 15.51 8.90
CA LEU A 248 -12.34 16.19 7.60
C LEU A 248 -13.74 16.72 7.31
N SER A 249 -13.84 18.02 6.97
CA SER A 249 -15.12 18.60 6.59
C SER A 249 -15.57 18.12 5.20
N PRO A 250 -16.88 17.98 4.95
CA PRO A 250 -17.42 17.68 3.64
C PRO A 250 -16.92 18.63 2.54
N GLU A 251 -16.83 19.92 2.86
CA GLU A 251 -16.40 20.97 1.92
C GLU A 251 -14.95 20.73 1.44
N LEU A 252 -14.03 20.36 2.34
CA LEU A 252 -12.65 20.05 1.99
C LEU A 252 -12.54 18.79 1.13
N ILE A 253 -13.33 17.76 1.44
CA ILE A 253 -13.35 16.52 0.64
C ILE A 253 -13.86 16.83 -0.77
N ILE A 254 -14.94 17.60 -0.88
CA ILE A 254 -15.51 17.98 -2.19
C ILE A 254 -14.52 18.85 -2.96
N GLU A 255 -13.95 19.88 -2.36
CA GLU A 255 -13.08 20.83 -3.04
C GLU A 255 -11.76 20.23 -3.50
N TYR A 256 -11.05 19.52 -2.60
CA TYR A 256 -9.67 19.07 -2.85
C TYR A 256 -9.55 17.64 -3.36
N PHE A 257 -10.64 16.86 -3.36
CA PHE A 257 -10.63 15.51 -3.89
C PHE A 257 -11.65 15.32 -5.00
N ILE A 258 -12.95 15.52 -4.72
CA ILE A 258 -14.01 15.14 -5.67
C ILE A 258 -14.02 16.09 -6.88
N ASN A 259 -13.93 17.41 -6.68
CA ASN A 259 -13.91 18.39 -7.78
C ASN A 259 -12.66 18.22 -8.66
N GLN A 260 -11.49 17.97 -8.05
CA GLN A 260 -10.26 17.72 -8.79
C GLN A 260 -10.38 16.47 -9.67
N TYR A 261 -11.04 15.42 -9.16
CA TYR A 261 -11.29 14.23 -9.95
C TYR A 261 -12.31 14.51 -11.07
N GLU A 262 -13.36 15.24 -10.80
CA GLU A 262 -14.36 15.64 -11.80
C GLU A 262 -13.75 16.45 -12.95
N GLU A 263 -12.88 17.41 -12.66
CA GLU A 263 -12.16 18.20 -13.66
C GLU A 263 -11.30 17.32 -14.59
N SER A 264 -10.81 16.19 -14.09
CA SER A 264 -9.98 15.24 -14.86
C SER A 264 -10.77 14.21 -15.68
N ILE A 265 -12.10 14.13 -15.54
CA ILE A 265 -12.93 13.08 -16.15
C ILE A 265 -12.78 13.05 -17.68
N SER A 266 -12.74 14.20 -18.33
CA SER A 266 -12.62 14.29 -19.80
C SER A 266 -11.29 13.73 -20.31
N ASP A 267 -10.25 13.80 -19.49
CA ASP A 267 -8.91 13.28 -19.82
C ASP A 267 -8.80 11.79 -19.52
N LEU A 268 -9.54 11.33 -18.51
CA LEU A 268 -9.48 9.94 -18.04
C LEU A 268 -10.37 9.00 -18.87
N TYR A 269 -11.50 9.49 -19.44
CA TYR A 269 -12.54 8.63 -20.01
C TYR A 269 -12.94 9.04 -21.41
N SER A 270 -13.39 8.07 -22.21
CA SER A 270 -13.93 8.33 -23.54
C SER A 270 -15.26 9.08 -23.50
N TYR A 271 -15.55 9.85 -24.53
CA TYR A 271 -16.73 10.71 -24.66
C TYR A 271 -18.06 10.04 -24.27
N GLY A 272 -18.26 8.77 -24.65
CA GLY A 272 -19.50 8.04 -24.35
C GLY A 272 -19.67 7.61 -22.89
N THR A 273 -18.65 7.80 -22.04
CA THR A 273 -18.67 7.39 -20.62
C THR A 273 -18.59 8.60 -19.67
N VAL A 274 -18.20 9.76 -20.18
CA VAL A 274 -18.05 11.00 -19.39
C VAL A 274 -19.33 11.35 -18.64
N ASP A 275 -20.47 11.40 -19.32
CA ASP A 275 -21.76 11.77 -18.71
C ASP A 275 -22.16 10.83 -17.56
N ILE A 276 -21.87 9.53 -17.70
CA ILE A 276 -22.19 8.53 -16.66
C ILE A 276 -21.33 8.77 -15.41
N VAL A 277 -20.03 9.03 -15.63
CA VAL A 277 -19.10 9.31 -14.53
C VAL A 277 -19.45 10.62 -13.84
N GLN A 278 -19.71 11.69 -14.59
CA GLN A 278 -20.12 12.99 -14.05
C GLN A 278 -21.40 12.90 -13.21
N ALA A 279 -22.43 12.21 -13.70
CA ALA A 279 -23.66 12.02 -12.94
C ALA A 279 -23.42 11.25 -11.63
N SER A 280 -22.53 10.28 -11.65
CA SER A 280 -22.17 9.51 -10.45
C SER A 280 -21.36 10.34 -9.45
N ILE A 281 -20.45 11.18 -9.93
CA ILE A 281 -19.65 12.09 -9.10
C ILE A 281 -20.54 13.18 -8.48
N GLU A 282 -21.49 13.71 -9.22
CA GLU A 282 -22.46 14.68 -8.69
C GLU A 282 -23.32 14.06 -7.57
N GLY A 283 -23.78 12.81 -7.75
CA GLY A 283 -24.46 12.07 -6.68
C GLY A 283 -23.58 11.90 -5.44
N LEU A 284 -22.30 11.55 -5.61
CA LEU A 284 -21.34 11.42 -4.52
C LEU A 284 -21.14 12.75 -3.75
N LYS A 285 -21.05 13.90 -4.45
CA LYS A 285 -20.95 15.21 -3.80
C LYS A 285 -22.15 15.47 -2.90
N GLN A 286 -23.35 15.19 -3.41
CA GLN A 286 -24.59 15.38 -2.63
C GLN A 286 -24.61 14.48 -1.37
N ASP A 287 -24.16 13.24 -1.48
CA ASP A 287 -24.11 12.32 -0.33
C ASP A 287 -23.10 12.80 0.71
N ILE A 288 -21.89 13.16 0.30
CA ILE A 288 -20.86 13.69 1.20
C ILE A 288 -21.34 14.99 1.87
N ALA A 289 -21.97 15.91 1.13
CA ALA A 289 -22.50 17.17 1.67
C ALA A 289 -23.63 16.94 2.70
N ARG A 290 -24.47 15.90 2.50
CA ARG A 290 -25.51 15.52 3.47
C ARG A 290 -24.97 14.86 4.74
N GLY A 291 -23.71 14.49 4.71
CA GLY A 291 -23.06 13.85 5.86
C GLY A 291 -23.16 12.32 5.86
N ALA A 292 -23.30 11.72 4.68
CA ALA A 292 -23.22 10.27 4.51
C ALA A 292 -21.80 9.75 4.80
#